data_624e7dfb97e35c86ba77f5a5e3d4cb02
#
_entry.id   624e7dfb97e35c86ba77f5a5e3d4cb02
#
_cell.length_a   1.000
_cell.length_b   1.000
_cell.length_c   1.000
_cell.angle_alpha   90.00
_cell.angle_beta   90.00
_cell.angle_gamma   90.00
#
_symmetry.space_group_name_H-M   'P 1'
#
loop_
_entity.id
_entity.type
_entity.pdbx_description
1 polymer ?
#
loop_
_entity_poly.entity_id
_entity_poly.type
_entity_poly.pdbx_seq_one_letter_code
_entity_poly.pdbx_strand_id
1 'polypeptide(L)'
;MDYQAILDRILDTVDRDAYLTPSTQVDPDQRAALEQVGRALQSPDLEPGAARALVERLYEEGRIDRVMRLSALHVVAAHPAVADYALAARLAGEQELAALELGGPNLQANLASADRHRGVIAFLRGHTAIALDYFARALERERTAENLGNVLCALLRLGEVDDAASLLHQIREAYPPRVVAELAARIDQDPDLALLRDQEIDA
;
A
#
# COMPACT_ATOMS: atom_id res chain seq x y z
N MET A 1 -16.51 -15.00 -1.50
CA MET A 1 -15.67 -14.31 -0.50
C MET A 1 -16.64 -13.75 0.53
N ASP A 2 -16.41 -13.99 1.79
CA ASP A 2 -17.28 -13.50 2.87
C ASP A 2 -16.83 -12.09 3.26
N TYR A 3 -17.59 -11.09 2.83
CA TYR A 3 -17.32 -9.67 3.11
C TYR A 3 -17.30 -9.40 4.64
N GLN A 4 -18.28 -9.93 5.36
CA GLN A 4 -18.39 -9.69 6.80
C GLN A 4 -17.16 -10.22 7.56
N ALA A 5 -16.67 -11.40 7.21
CA ALA A 5 -15.46 -11.94 7.81
C ALA A 5 -14.21 -11.09 7.54
N ILE A 6 -14.13 -10.42 6.39
CA ILE A 6 -13.03 -9.49 6.08
C ILE A 6 -13.19 -8.21 6.92
N LEU A 7 -14.38 -7.66 6.99
CA LEU A 7 -14.67 -6.46 7.78
C LEU A 7 -14.38 -6.69 9.28
N ASP A 8 -14.87 -7.79 9.86
CA ASP A 8 -14.61 -8.15 11.25
C ASP A 8 -13.10 -8.24 11.54
N ARG A 9 -12.32 -8.80 10.62
CA ARG A 9 -10.87 -8.90 10.71
C ARG A 9 -10.18 -7.52 10.67
N ILE A 10 -10.68 -6.60 9.84
CA ILE A 10 -10.19 -5.22 9.76
C ILE A 10 -10.46 -4.50 11.08
N LEU A 11 -11.70 -4.58 11.59
CA LEU A 11 -12.11 -3.95 12.84
C LEU A 11 -11.30 -4.47 14.02
N ASP A 12 -11.15 -5.81 14.15
CA ASP A 12 -10.30 -6.44 15.17
C ASP A 12 -8.83 -5.96 15.09
N THR A 13 -8.33 -5.70 13.88
CA THR A 13 -6.97 -5.17 13.69
C THR A 13 -6.85 -3.74 14.17
N VAL A 14 -7.87 -2.91 13.95
CA VAL A 14 -7.89 -1.49 14.39
C VAL A 14 -8.07 -1.37 15.90
N ASP A 15 -8.91 -2.22 16.50
CA ASP A 15 -9.21 -2.20 17.95
C ASP A 15 -8.08 -2.75 18.83
N ARG A 16 -7.07 -3.40 18.25
CA ARG A 16 -5.94 -3.91 19.05
C ARG A 16 -5.13 -2.76 19.65
N ASP A 17 -4.96 -2.76 20.98
CA ASP A 17 -4.24 -1.77 21.78
C ASP A 17 -2.77 -1.53 21.40
N ALA A 18 -2.19 -2.35 20.55
CA ALA A 18 -0.81 -2.22 20.12
C ALA A 18 -0.73 -1.64 18.70
N TYR A 19 -0.64 -0.33 18.58
CA TYR A 19 -0.07 0.28 17.38
C TYR A 19 1.35 -0.25 17.21
N LEU A 20 1.52 -1.13 16.25
CA LEU A 20 2.86 -1.56 15.86
C LEU A 20 3.49 -0.44 15.04
N THR A 21 4.43 0.28 15.62
CA THR A 21 5.26 1.22 14.86
C THR A 21 5.83 0.47 13.66
N PRO A 22 5.74 1.02 12.45
CA PRO A 22 6.35 0.40 11.28
C PRO A 22 7.79 0.04 11.60
N SER A 23 8.12 -1.24 11.58
CA SER A 23 9.46 -1.74 11.91
C SER A 23 10.45 -1.52 10.77
N THR A 24 10.03 -0.87 9.68
CA THR A 24 10.84 -0.70 8.49
C THR A 24 12.03 0.21 8.77
N GLN A 25 13.16 -0.40 9.03
CA GLN A 25 14.46 0.27 9.04
C GLN A 25 14.97 0.32 7.61
N VAL A 26 14.55 1.33 6.86
CA VAL A 26 15.11 1.60 5.53
C VAL A 26 16.37 2.43 5.72
N ASP A 27 17.49 1.91 5.21
CA ASP A 27 18.74 2.65 5.15
C ASP A 27 18.52 3.98 4.39
N PRO A 28 19.10 5.13 4.86
CA PRO A 28 18.94 6.42 4.20
C PRO A 28 19.33 6.41 2.71
N ASP A 29 20.37 5.65 2.34
CA ASP A 29 20.82 5.55 0.94
C ASP A 29 19.83 4.74 0.09
N GLN A 30 19.25 3.68 0.65
CA GLN A 30 18.18 2.92 0.02
C GLN A 30 16.92 3.78 -0.16
N ARG A 31 16.55 4.57 0.84
CA ARG A 31 15.44 5.53 0.74
C ARG A 31 15.67 6.54 -0.38
N ALA A 32 16.84 7.17 -0.42
CA ALA A 32 17.21 8.11 -1.48
C ALA A 32 17.18 7.47 -2.88
N ALA A 33 17.55 6.19 -3.00
CA ALA A 33 17.46 5.43 -4.24
C ALA A 33 15.99 5.22 -4.68
N LEU A 34 15.11 4.81 -3.77
CA LEU A 34 13.68 4.64 -4.06
C LEU A 34 12.98 5.97 -4.41
N GLU A 35 13.37 7.08 -3.76
CA GLU A 35 12.86 8.42 -4.11
C GLU A 35 13.25 8.84 -5.53
N GLN A 36 14.40 8.39 -6.06
CA GLN A 36 14.76 8.63 -7.46
C GLN A 36 13.78 7.94 -8.42
N VAL A 37 13.40 6.68 -8.10
CA VAL A 37 12.37 5.95 -8.87
C VAL A 37 11.03 6.67 -8.80
N GLY A 38 10.60 7.09 -7.60
CA GLY A 38 9.37 7.85 -7.40
C GLY A 38 9.32 9.13 -8.23
N ARG A 39 10.40 9.92 -8.24
CA ARG A 39 10.50 11.14 -9.08
C ARG A 39 10.45 10.83 -10.58
N ALA A 40 11.07 9.74 -11.01
CA ALA A 40 11.02 9.33 -12.42
C ALA A 40 9.59 8.95 -12.84
N LEU A 41 8.84 8.28 -11.96
CA LEU A 41 7.44 7.91 -12.20
C LEU A 41 6.46 9.10 -12.20
N GLN A 42 6.79 10.17 -11.48
CA GLN A 42 5.99 11.41 -11.44
C GLN A 42 6.31 12.37 -12.59
N SER A 43 7.33 12.07 -13.41
CA SER A 43 7.66 12.91 -14.55
C SER A 43 6.53 12.93 -15.58
N PRO A 44 6.11 14.12 -16.10
CA PRO A 44 5.13 14.18 -17.17
C PRO A 44 5.63 13.54 -18.47
N ASP A 45 6.96 13.45 -18.64
CA ASP A 45 7.61 12.83 -19.80
C ASP A 45 8.12 11.43 -19.44
N LEU A 46 7.33 10.68 -18.66
CA LEU A 46 7.70 9.33 -18.25
C LEU A 46 8.01 8.42 -19.43
N GLU A 47 9.25 7.95 -19.49
CA GLU A 47 9.63 6.84 -20.34
C GLU A 47 9.70 5.53 -19.52
N PRO A 48 8.73 4.61 -19.66
CA PRO A 48 8.68 3.39 -18.85
C PRO A 48 9.95 2.56 -18.90
N GLY A 49 10.61 2.52 -20.08
CA GLY A 49 11.90 1.85 -20.26
C GLY A 49 13.01 2.47 -19.43
N ALA A 50 13.05 3.80 -19.32
CA ALA A 50 14.04 4.51 -18.51
C ALA A 50 13.81 4.29 -17.02
N ALA A 51 12.56 4.31 -16.55
CA ALA A 51 12.22 4.01 -15.15
C ALA A 51 12.65 2.58 -14.76
N ARG A 52 12.38 1.59 -15.63
CA ARG A 52 12.82 0.21 -15.43
C ARG A 52 14.36 0.11 -15.39
N ALA A 53 15.04 0.74 -16.36
CA ALA A 53 16.51 0.73 -16.42
C ALA A 53 17.12 1.39 -15.17
N LEU A 54 16.48 2.44 -14.63
CA LEU A 54 16.92 3.05 -13.37
C LEU A 54 16.86 2.05 -12.21
N VAL A 55 15.75 1.31 -12.05
CA VAL A 55 15.60 0.30 -10.99
C VAL A 55 16.67 -0.78 -11.10
N GLU A 56 16.90 -1.32 -12.31
CA GLU A 56 17.92 -2.36 -12.52
C GLU A 56 19.32 -1.85 -12.20
N ARG A 57 19.66 -0.63 -12.63
CA ARG A 57 20.96 0.00 -12.30
C ARG A 57 21.14 0.17 -10.78
N LEU A 58 20.13 0.66 -10.05
CA LEU A 58 20.21 0.82 -8.60
C LEU A 58 20.44 -0.52 -7.89
N TYR A 59 19.85 -1.58 -8.40
CA TYR A 59 20.07 -2.94 -7.90
C TYR A 59 21.49 -3.45 -8.21
N GLU A 60 21.99 -3.27 -9.43
CA GLU A 60 23.34 -3.65 -9.84
C GLU A 60 24.44 -2.88 -9.06
N GLU A 61 24.16 -1.61 -8.71
CA GLU A 61 25.00 -0.78 -7.85
C GLU A 61 24.94 -1.17 -6.35
N GLY A 62 24.09 -2.14 -5.98
CA GLY A 62 23.89 -2.57 -4.58
C GLY A 62 23.17 -1.53 -3.70
N ARG A 63 22.52 -0.52 -4.30
CA ARG A 63 21.82 0.55 -3.59
C ARG A 63 20.41 0.17 -3.14
N ILE A 64 19.84 -0.87 -3.70
CA ILE A 64 18.58 -1.49 -3.29
C ILE A 64 18.75 -3.00 -3.28
N ASP A 65 18.05 -3.68 -2.37
CA ASP A 65 18.05 -5.13 -2.31
C ASP A 65 17.05 -5.76 -3.32
N ARG A 66 16.98 -7.09 -3.35
CA ARG A 66 16.12 -7.84 -4.25
C ARG A 66 14.64 -7.54 -4.00
N VAL A 67 14.22 -7.40 -2.73
CA VAL A 67 12.82 -7.12 -2.37
C VAL A 67 12.43 -5.72 -2.85
N MET A 68 13.27 -4.72 -2.60
CA MET A 68 13.06 -3.35 -3.05
C MET A 68 13.05 -3.24 -4.57
N ARG A 69 13.94 -3.97 -5.26
CA ARG A 69 13.94 -4.04 -6.72
C ARG A 69 12.60 -4.55 -7.26
N LEU A 70 12.10 -5.67 -6.73
CA LEU A 70 10.84 -6.27 -7.17
C LEU A 70 9.65 -5.34 -6.88
N SER A 71 9.64 -4.69 -5.71
CA SER A 71 8.66 -3.67 -5.35
C SER A 71 8.67 -2.49 -6.35
N ALA A 72 9.84 -1.93 -6.63
CA ALA A 72 9.97 -0.81 -7.56
C ALA A 72 9.57 -1.20 -9.00
N LEU A 73 9.97 -2.37 -9.49
CA LEU A 73 9.55 -2.88 -10.80
C LEU A 73 8.04 -3.12 -10.87
N HIS A 74 7.41 -3.57 -9.76
CA HIS A 74 5.96 -3.68 -9.68
C HIS A 74 5.28 -2.33 -9.90
N VAL A 75 5.74 -1.28 -9.19
CA VAL A 75 5.18 0.07 -9.33
C VAL A 75 5.33 0.59 -10.76
N VAL A 76 6.48 0.37 -11.41
CA VAL A 76 6.70 0.71 -12.83
C VAL A 76 5.70 -0.03 -13.72
N ALA A 77 5.53 -1.35 -13.53
CA ALA A 77 4.63 -2.16 -14.35
C ALA A 77 3.14 -1.79 -14.15
N ALA A 78 2.75 -1.46 -12.92
CA ALA A 78 1.39 -1.06 -12.57
C ALA A 78 1.04 0.38 -12.96
N HIS A 79 2.04 1.22 -13.26
CA HIS A 79 1.84 2.62 -13.61
C HIS A 79 0.88 2.77 -14.80
N PRO A 80 -0.08 3.72 -14.79
CA PRO A 80 -1.10 3.86 -15.84
C PRO A 80 -0.53 3.97 -17.26
N ALA A 81 0.64 4.57 -17.45
CA ALA A 81 1.33 4.67 -18.75
C ALA A 81 1.91 3.34 -19.24
N VAL A 82 2.07 2.33 -18.37
CA VAL A 82 2.58 0.99 -18.69
C VAL A 82 1.46 -0.04 -18.71
N ALA A 83 0.67 -0.06 -17.64
CA ALA A 83 -0.49 -0.91 -17.39
C ALA A 83 -0.25 -2.42 -17.67
N ASP A 84 0.99 -2.91 -17.43
CA ASP A 84 1.30 -4.34 -17.53
C ASP A 84 0.96 -5.05 -16.21
N TYR A 85 -0.35 -5.22 -15.98
CA TYR A 85 -0.87 -5.84 -14.76
C TYR A 85 -0.49 -7.32 -14.62
N ALA A 86 -0.18 -8.02 -15.72
CA ALA A 86 0.28 -9.40 -15.65
C ALA A 86 1.70 -9.48 -15.09
N LEU A 87 2.60 -8.63 -15.57
CA LEU A 87 3.95 -8.48 -15.03
C LEU A 87 3.91 -8.01 -13.57
N ALA A 88 3.10 -6.99 -13.27
CA ALA A 88 2.97 -6.46 -11.92
C ALA A 88 2.50 -7.53 -10.92
N ALA A 89 1.50 -8.35 -11.27
CA ALA A 89 1.02 -9.44 -10.42
C ALA A 89 2.11 -10.50 -10.18
N ARG A 90 2.89 -10.86 -11.20
CA ARG A 90 4.01 -11.79 -11.08
C ARG A 90 5.08 -11.23 -10.15
N LEU A 91 5.46 -9.95 -10.33
CA LEU A 91 6.47 -9.29 -9.50
C LEU A 91 6.06 -9.24 -8.00
N ALA A 92 4.77 -9.00 -7.70
CA ALA A 92 4.28 -9.07 -6.32
C ALA A 92 4.41 -10.47 -5.71
N GLY A 93 4.19 -11.53 -6.50
CA GLY A 93 4.44 -12.91 -6.07
C GLY A 93 5.92 -13.22 -5.83
N GLU A 94 6.79 -12.76 -6.72
CA GLU A 94 8.25 -12.90 -6.56
C GLU A 94 8.78 -12.09 -5.37
N GLN A 95 8.18 -10.92 -5.09
CA GLN A 95 8.51 -10.09 -3.93
C GLN A 95 8.20 -10.81 -2.61
N GLU A 96 7.04 -11.47 -2.51
CA GLU A 96 6.69 -12.24 -1.32
C GLU A 96 7.72 -13.36 -1.06
N LEU A 97 8.08 -14.13 -2.09
CA LEU A 97 9.09 -15.18 -1.97
C LEU A 97 10.46 -14.62 -1.56
N ALA A 98 10.88 -13.52 -2.19
CA ALA A 98 12.14 -12.86 -1.83
C ALA A 98 12.13 -12.32 -0.39
N ALA A 99 10.99 -11.81 0.10
CA ALA A 99 10.84 -11.36 1.48
C ALA A 99 10.96 -12.52 2.47
N LEU A 100 10.36 -13.67 2.17
CA LEU A 100 10.47 -14.89 2.98
C LEU A 100 11.90 -15.44 2.99
N GLU A 101 12.59 -15.43 1.86
CA GLU A 101 14.00 -15.85 1.75
C GLU A 101 14.94 -14.93 2.53
N LEU A 102 14.70 -13.60 2.45
CA LEU A 102 15.50 -12.59 3.15
C LEU A 102 15.30 -12.66 4.66
N GLY A 103 14.05 -12.82 5.11
CA GLY A 103 13.69 -12.80 6.53
C GLY A 103 13.99 -11.47 7.21
N GLY A 104 14.43 -11.56 8.47
CA GLY A 104 14.94 -10.42 9.24
C GLY A 104 13.86 -9.47 9.78
N PRO A 105 14.27 -8.30 10.31
CA PRO A 105 13.36 -7.38 11.02
C PRO A 105 12.29 -6.76 10.12
N ASN A 106 12.56 -6.64 8.83
CA ASN A 106 11.63 -6.03 7.86
C ASN A 106 10.67 -7.05 7.21
N LEU A 107 10.67 -8.32 7.65
CA LEU A 107 9.86 -9.37 7.02
C LEU A 107 8.39 -8.99 6.93
N GLN A 108 7.78 -8.54 8.02
CA GLN A 108 6.34 -8.21 8.04
C GLN A 108 6.02 -7.01 7.13
N ALA A 109 6.85 -5.97 7.14
CA ALA A 109 6.69 -4.82 6.25
C ALA A 109 6.84 -5.20 4.76
N ASN A 110 7.80 -6.07 4.43
CA ASN A 110 8.00 -6.58 3.07
C ASN A 110 6.82 -7.44 2.60
N LEU A 111 6.27 -8.29 3.47
CA LEU A 111 5.07 -9.07 3.17
C LEU A 111 3.82 -8.19 3.05
N ALA A 112 3.66 -7.16 3.92
CA ALA A 112 2.59 -6.16 3.80
C ALA A 112 2.66 -5.45 2.45
N SER A 113 3.86 -5.05 2.01
CA SER A 113 4.08 -4.44 0.69
C SER A 113 3.66 -5.38 -0.45
N ALA A 114 4.00 -6.68 -0.39
CA ALA A 114 3.60 -7.66 -1.41
C ALA A 114 2.06 -7.87 -1.45
N ASP A 115 1.40 -7.97 -0.28
CA ASP A 115 -0.06 -8.06 -0.20
C ASP A 115 -0.71 -6.76 -0.74
N ARG A 116 -0.22 -5.58 -0.38
CA ARG A 116 -0.68 -4.29 -0.91
C ARG A 116 -0.58 -4.23 -2.43
N HIS A 117 0.53 -4.65 -3.00
CA HIS A 117 0.73 -4.69 -4.46
C HIS A 117 -0.28 -5.60 -5.15
N ARG A 118 -0.58 -6.78 -4.60
CA ARG A 118 -1.64 -7.66 -5.12
C ARG A 118 -3.01 -6.99 -5.02
N GLY A 119 -3.28 -6.32 -3.90
CA GLY A 119 -4.51 -5.55 -3.70
C GLY A 119 -4.69 -4.47 -4.74
N VAL A 120 -3.64 -3.67 -5.01
CA VAL A 120 -3.66 -2.62 -6.04
C VAL A 120 -3.97 -3.20 -7.42
N ILE A 121 -3.34 -4.31 -7.82
CA ILE A 121 -3.64 -4.95 -9.12
C ILE A 121 -5.08 -5.45 -9.19
N ALA A 122 -5.59 -6.07 -8.12
CA ALA A 122 -6.98 -6.52 -8.05
C ALA A 122 -7.94 -5.32 -8.15
N PHE A 123 -7.64 -4.23 -7.46
CA PHE A 123 -8.43 -2.99 -7.47
C PHE A 123 -8.48 -2.35 -8.86
N LEU A 124 -7.33 -2.18 -9.51
CA LEU A 124 -7.23 -1.62 -10.86
C LEU A 124 -7.95 -2.48 -11.93
N ARG A 125 -8.06 -3.79 -11.68
CA ARG A 125 -8.80 -4.73 -12.54
C ARG A 125 -10.30 -4.84 -12.20
N GLY A 126 -10.79 -4.05 -11.23
CA GLY A 126 -12.19 -4.06 -10.81
C GLY A 126 -12.57 -5.22 -9.89
N HIS A 127 -11.62 -6.00 -9.40
CA HIS A 127 -11.84 -7.10 -8.45
C HIS A 127 -11.80 -6.59 -7.01
N THR A 128 -12.65 -5.62 -6.69
CA THR A 128 -12.56 -4.82 -5.45
C THR A 128 -12.67 -5.65 -4.17
N ALA A 129 -13.53 -6.68 -4.14
CA ALA A 129 -13.64 -7.56 -2.96
C ALA A 129 -12.34 -8.36 -2.71
N ILE A 130 -11.66 -8.79 -3.79
CA ILE A 130 -10.34 -9.44 -3.70
C ILE A 130 -9.28 -8.44 -3.25
N ALA A 131 -9.35 -7.18 -3.74
CA ALA A 131 -8.46 -6.12 -3.31
C ALA A 131 -8.61 -5.83 -1.81
N LEU A 132 -9.83 -5.76 -1.29
CA LEU A 132 -10.11 -5.55 0.14
C LEU A 132 -9.46 -6.64 1.01
N ASP A 133 -9.54 -7.93 0.62
CA ASP A 133 -8.89 -9.01 1.35
C ASP A 133 -7.36 -8.83 1.42
N TYR A 134 -6.72 -8.48 0.28
CA TYR A 134 -5.30 -8.22 0.27
C TYR A 134 -4.91 -6.99 1.09
N PHE A 135 -5.70 -5.90 1.03
CA PHE A 135 -5.45 -4.70 1.82
C PHE A 135 -5.64 -4.95 3.33
N ALA A 136 -6.64 -5.77 3.72
CA ALA A 136 -6.82 -6.19 5.10
C ALA A 136 -5.59 -6.97 5.60
N ARG A 137 -5.07 -7.92 4.81
CA ARG A 137 -3.85 -8.68 5.14
C ARG A 137 -2.62 -7.78 5.25
N ALA A 138 -2.49 -6.78 4.37
CA ALA A 138 -1.42 -5.79 4.46
C ALA A 138 -1.53 -4.97 5.76
N LEU A 139 -2.75 -4.56 6.14
CA LEU A 139 -3.03 -3.82 7.36
C LEU A 139 -2.73 -4.64 8.62
N GLU A 140 -3.08 -5.93 8.65
CA GLU A 140 -2.74 -6.83 9.75
C GLU A 140 -1.24 -6.93 10.02
N ARG A 141 -0.44 -6.89 8.94
CA ARG A 141 1.02 -6.96 9.01
C ARG A 141 1.67 -5.64 9.37
N GLU A 142 1.14 -4.54 8.83
CA GLU A 142 1.70 -3.20 9.02
C GLU A 142 0.61 -2.14 8.98
N ARG A 143 0.39 -1.47 10.14
CA ARG A 143 -0.66 -0.48 10.34
C ARG A 143 -0.18 0.92 9.95
N THR A 144 -0.13 1.19 8.66
CA THR A 144 0.26 2.49 8.09
C THR A 144 -0.94 3.26 7.56
N ALA A 145 -0.82 4.58 7.46
CA ALA A 145 -1.82 5.41 6.79
C ALA A 145 -2.08 4.97 5.34
N GLU A 146 -1.05 4.43 4.67
CA GLU A 146 -1.18 3.89 3.31
C GLU A 146 -2.09 2.64 3.28
N ASN A 147 -1.88 1.68 4.17
CA ASN A 147 -2.69 0.46 4.22
C ASN A 147 -4.12 0.77 4.66
N LEU A 148 -4.31 1.68 5.64
CA LEU A 148 -5.62 2.17 6.05
C LEU A 148 -6.36 2.84 4.88
N GLY A 149 -5.70 3.77 4.17
CA GLY A 149 -6.28 4.44 3.00
C GLY A 149 -6.71 3.46 1.91
N ASN A 150 -5.92 2.42 1.63
CA ASN A 150 -6.27 1.41 0.64
C ASN A 150 -7.52 0.59 1.04
N VAL A 151 -7.67 0.26 2.34
CA VAL A 151 -8.88 -0.39 2.86
C VAL A 151 -10.10 0.52 2.67
N LEU A 152 -9.99 1.81 3.04
CA LEU A 152 -11.06 2.78 2.86
C LEU A 152 -11.44 2.96 1.38
N CYS A 153 -10.47 3.07 0.46
CA CYS A 153 -10.74 3.11 -0.98
C CYS A 153 -11.51 1.87 -1.46
N ALA A 154 -11.15 0.68 -0.98
CA ALA A 154 -11.84 -0.54 -1.38
C ALA A 154 -13.26 -0.61 -0.84
N LEU A 155 -13.50 -0.21 0.42
CA LEU A 155 -14.86 -0.13 1.01
C LEU A 155 -15.74 0.84 0.22
N LEU A 156 -15.26 2.06 -0.05
CA LEU A 156 -16.01 3.05 -0.83
C LEU A 156 -16.32 2.57 -2.23
N ARG A 157 -15.40 1.89 -2.89
CA ARG A 157 -15.64 1.33 -4.23
C ARG A 157 -16.61 0.15 -4.23
N LEU A 158 -16.77 -0.55 -3.11
CA LEU A 158 -17.81 -1.55 -2.91
C LEU A 158 -19.19 -0.94 -2.62
N GLY A 159 -19.24 0.38 -2.31
CA GLY A 159 -20.46 1.08 -1.91
C GLY A 159 -20.72 1.04 -0.40
N GLU A 160 -19.78 0.51 0.38
CA GLU A 160 -19.87 0.33 1.84
C GLU A 160 -19.43 1.62 2.56
N VAL A 161 -20.18 2.72 2.31
CA VAL A 161 -19.83 4.06 2.79
C VAL A 161 -19.91 4.15 4.31
N ASP A 162 -20.94 3.55 4.91
CA ASP A 162 -21.15 3.58 6.37
C ASP A 162 -20.04 2.82 7.11
N ASP A 163 -19.61 1.69 6.56
CA ASP A 163 -18.49 0.92 7.11
C ASP A 163 -17.18 1.69 7.00
N ALA A 164 -16.94 2.37 5.87
CA ALA A 164 -15.77 3.22 5.69
C ALA A 164 -15.74 4.40 6.66
N ALA A 165 -16.89 5.06 6.89
CA ALA A 165 -17.01 6.16 7.85
C ALA A 165 -16.80 5.68 9.30
N SER A 166 -17.42 4.56 9.67
CA SER A 166 -17.24 3.93 10.99
C SER A 166 -15.80 3.54 11.25
N LEU A 167 -15.14 2.93 10.26
CA LEU A 167 -13.72 2.57 10.35
C LEU A 167 -12.83 3.82 10.50
N LEU A 168 -13.08 4.89 9.74
CA LEU A 168 -12.35 6.15 9.86
C LEU A 168 -12.48 6.76 11.26
N HIS A 169 -13.70 6.72 11.84
CA HIS A 169 -13.93 7.18 13.21
C HIS A 169 -13.09 6.39 14.22
N GLN A 170 -13.11 5.05 14.16
CA GLN A 170 -12.32 4.19 15.03
C GLN A 170 -10.81 4.43 14.87
N ILE A 171 -10.33 4.66 13.63
CA ILE A 171 -8.92 4.99 13.39
C ILE A 171 -8.53 6.29 14.10
N ARG A 172 -9.40 7.32 14.08
CA ARG A 172 -9.15 8.60 14.75
C ARG A 172 -9.01 8.44 16.27
N GLU A 173 -9.77 7.54 16.86
CA GLU A 173 -9.72 7.26 18.30
C GLU A 173 -8.53 6.36 18.70
N ALA A 174 -8.21 5.36 17.89
CA ALA A 174 -7.25 4.31 18.25
C ALA A 174 -5.80 4.60 17.82
N TYR A 175 -5.58 5.46 16.80
CA TYR A 175 -4.26 5.61 16.20
C TYR A 175 -3.54 6.90 16.65
N PRO A 176 -2.18 6.90 16.65
CA PRO A 176 -1.41 8.08 16.97
C PRO A 176 -1.74 9.27 16.05
N PRO A 177 -1.74 10.52 16.58
CA PRO A 177 -2.08 11.73 15.80
C PRO A 177 -1.31 11.87 14.48
N ARG A 178 -0.07 11.39 14.44
CA ARG A 178 0.73 11.40 13.21
C ARG A 178 0.11 10.55 12.10
N VAL A 179 -0.34 9.32 12.40
CA VAL A 179 -0.95 8.42 11.41
C VAL A 179 -2.28 8.97 10.95
N VAL A 180 -3.06 9.52 11.88
CA VAL A 180 -4.35 10.19 11.56
C VAL A 180 -4.11 11.38 10.63
N ALA A 181 -3.10 12.22 10.90
CA ALA A 181 -2.74 13.35 10.04
C ALA A 181 -2.25 12.90 8.64
N GLU A 182 -1.44 11.85 8.56
CA GLU A 182 -1.00 11.27 7.28
C GLU A 182 -2.20 10.71 6.48
N LEU A 183 -3.15 10.05 7.16
CA LEU A 183 -4.37 9.55 6.53
C LEU A 183 -5.28 10.69 6.07
N ALA A 184 -5.47 11.74 6.88
CA ALA A 184 -6.24 12.92 6.51
C ALA A 184 -5.66 13.60 5.26
N ALA A 185 -4.34 13.81 5.20
CA ALA A 185 -3.68 14.35 4.02
C ALA A 185 -3.90 13.48 2.77
N ARG A 186 -3.97 12.16 2.92
CA ARG A 186 -4.30 11.25 1.83
C ARG A 186 -5.76 11.36 1.39
N ILE A 187 -6.72 11.45 2.33
CA ILE A 187 -8.14 11.67 2.03
C ILE A 187 -8.33 12.94 1.21
N ASP A 188 -7.60 14.01 1.54
CA ASP A 188 -7.68 15.27 0.81
C ASP A 188 -7.18 15.18 -0.63
N GLN A 189 -6.17 14.36 -0.88
CA GLN A 189 -5.48 14.27 -2.18
C GLN A 189 -6.04 13.19 -3.09
N ASP A 190 -6.61 12.12 -2.53
CA ASP A 190 -7.06 10.95 -3.29
C ASP A 190 -8.53 11.10 -3.68
N PRO A 191 -8.86 11.16 -4.99
CA PRO A 191 -10.24 11.26 -5.46
C PRO A 191 -11.10 10.04 -5.07
N ASP A 192 -10.52 8.85 -4.91
CA ASP A 192 -11.24 7.65 -4.48
C ASP A 192 -11.70 7.73 -3.02
N LEU A 193 -11.13 8.65 -2.22
CA LEU A 193 -11.52 8.92 -0.83
C LEU A 193 -12.40 10.16 -0.64
N ALA A 194 -12.81 10.81 -1.74
CA ALA A 194 -13.51 12.11 -1.67
C ALA A 194 -14.80 12.08 -0.82
N LEU A 195 -15.51 10.95 -0.76
CA LEU A 195 -16.73 10.79 0.05
C LEU A 195 -16.48 10.87 1.56
N LEU A 196 -15.23 10.71 2.00
CA LEU A 196 -14.85 10.80 3.42
C LEU A 196 -14.44 12.21 3.85
N ARG A 197 -14.26 13.16 2.93
CA ARG A 197 -13.84 14.54 3.25
C ARG A 197 -14.89 15.25 4.09
N ASP A 198 -16.17 15.03 3.78
CA ASP A 198 -17.28 15.70 4.43
C ASP A 198 -17.70 15.04 5.76
N GLN A 199 -17.12 13.88 6.08
CA GLN A 199 -17.35 13.14 7.34
C GLN A 199 -16.63 13.75 8.55
N GLU A 200 -15.96 14.90 8.38
CA GLU A 200 -15.19 15.58 9.44
C GLU A 200 -16.03 16.45 10.38
N ILE A 201 -17.34 16.63 10.14
CA ILE A 201 -18.03 17.83 10.64
C ILE A 201 -18.78 17.64 11.95
N ASP A 202 -18.91 16.45 12.48
CA ASP A 202 -19.64 16.23 13.76
C ASP A 202 -18.75 15.53 14.81
N ALA A 203 -17.76 16.26 15.34
CA ALA A 203 -17.03 15.87 16.55
C ALA A 203 -17.20 16.88 17.66
#